data_d9c8822ab0f7987e918a37d41192f4d2
#
_entry.id   d9c8822ab0f7987e918a37d41192f4d2
#
_cell.length_a   1.000
_cell.length_b   1.000
_cell.length_c   1.000
_cell.angle_alpha   90.00
_cell.angle_beta   90.00
_cell.angle_gamma   90.00
#
_symmetry.space_group_name_H-M   'P 1'
#
loop_
_entity.id
_entity.type
_entity.pdbx_description
1 polymer ?
#
loop_
_entity_poly.entity_id
_entity_poly.type
_entity_poly.pdbx_seq_one_letter_code
_entity_poly.pdbx_strand_id
1 'polypeptide(L)'
;SVIIKPAEDTPLTAIRVAQIAKEAGIPDGVLNVIPGFGDVGEALGRHNDVDAVSFTGSTEVGALFMKYSGESNLKTIGLEMGGKSPFIVLEDAKITDNLIDDAINSAFWNGGQNCSANMRQIIHSKVKDEFLDKVSKKVKALKVGDPLDPSSNMGSMISKKHLATVDGFIQKGIDEGAKLLFGGVSEKSEKGFFAKPTLFDNLKENM
;
A
#
# COMPACT_ATOMS: atom_id res chain seq x y z
N SER A 1 -28.16 -5.41 -5.54
CA SER A 1 -27.27 -4.67 -6.44
C SER A 1 -25.99 -4.28 -5.71
N VAL A 2 -24.92 -4.03 -6.48
CA VAL A 2 -23.63 -3.60 -5.98
C VAL A 2 -23.25 -2.26 -6.61
N ILE A 3 -22.70 -1.36 -5.81
CA ILE A 3 -22.15 -0.09 -6.27
C ILE A 3 -20.65 -0.08 -5.90
N ILE A 4 -19.80 0.13 -6.89
CA ILE A 4 -18.36 0.28 -6.71
C ILE A 4 -18.00 1.76 -6.90
N LYS A 5 -17.44 2.40 -5.87
CA LYS A 5 -16.74 3.68 -6.00
C LYS A 5 -15.23 3.41 -6.03
N PRO A 6 -14.59 3.45 -7.18
CA PRO A 6 -13.14 3.30 -7.24
C PRO A 6 -12.42 4.51 -6.63
N ALA A 7 -11.12 4.34 -6.34
CA ALA A 7 -10.28 5.49 -6.04
C ALA A 7 -10.21 6.42 -7.25
N GLU A 8 -10.17 7.73 -7.00
CA GLU A 8 -10.15 8.78 -8.02
C GLU A 8 -8.95 8.67 -8.98
N ASP A 9 -7.82 8.23 -8.47
CA ASP A 9 -6.59 8.08 -9.26
C ASP A 9 -6.55 6.77 -10.08
N THR A 10 -7.44 5.78 -9.81
CA THR A 10 -7.41 4.46 -10.47
C THR A 10 -8.79 3.92 -10.88
N PRO A 11 -9.66 4.70 -11.56
CA PRO A 11 -11.03 4.30 -11.82
C PRO A 11 -11.19 3.37 -13.04
N LEU A 12 -10.21 3.38 -13.98
CA LEU A 12 -10.39 2.81 -15.32
C LEU A 12 -10.66 1.30 -15.33
N THR A 13 -9.96 0.54 -14.48
CA THR A 13 -10.14 -0.90 -14.39
C THR A 13 -11.51 -1.28 -13.80
N ALA A 14 -12.01 -0.52 -12.82
CA ALA A 14 -13.34 -0.74 -12.26
C ALA A 14 -14.44 -0.48 -13.33
N ILE A 15 -14.30 0.59 -14.12
CA ILE A 15 -15.21 0.88 -15.24
C ILE A 15 -15.16 -0.27 -16.26
N ARG A 16 -13.95 -0.76 -16.61
CA ARG A 16 -13.81 -1.88 -17.56
C ARG A 16 -14.45 -3.17 -17.03
N VAL A 17 -14.33 -3.45 -15.73
CA VAL A 17 -15.00 -4.60 -15.09
C VAL A 17 -16.53 -4.52 -15.24
N ALA A 18 -17.14 -3.34 -15.06
CA ALA A 18 -18.58 -3.17 -15.28
C ALA A 18 -18.98 -3.40 -16.74
N GLN A 19 -18.17 -2.96 -17.70
CA GLN A 19 -18.40 -3.23 -19.13
C GLN A 19 -18.34 -4.74 -19.42
N ILE A 20 -17.33 -5.44 -18.91
CA ILE A 20 -17.17 -6.90 -19.06
C ILE A 20 -18.36 -7.63 -18.41
N ALA A 21 -18.82 -7.20 -17.25
CA ALA A 21 -19.98 -7.76 -16.59
C ALA A 21 -21.26 -7.67 -17.47
N LYS A 22 -21.47 -6.51 -18.11
CA LYS A 22 -22.56 -6.33 -19.07
C LYS A 22 -22.39 -7.24 -20.31
N GLU A 23 -21.18 -7.30 -20.88
CA GLU A 23 -20.85 -8.19 -22.00
C GLU A 23 -21.10 -9.67 -21.65
N ALA A 24 -20.87 -10.06 -20.40
CA ALA A 24 -21.12 -11.40 -19.86
C ALA A 24 -22.60 -11.69 -19.53
N GLY A 25 -23.51 -10.74 -19.74
CA GLY A 25 -24.94 -10.91 -19.54
C GLY A 25 -25.46 -10.60 -18.13
N ILE A 26 -24.68 -9.94 -17.27
CA ILE A 26 -25.18 -9.42 -16.00
C ILE A 26 -26.19 -8.31 -16.30
N PRO A 27 -27.42 -8.38 -15.75
CA PRO A 27 -28.46 -7.38 -16.01
C PRO A 27 -28.05 -5.98 -15.60
N ASP A 28 -28.49 -4.97 -16.35
CA ASP A 28 -28.26 -3.56 -16.03
C ASP A 28 -28.78 -3.24 -14.61
N GLY A 29 -28.00 -2.47 -13.84
CA GLY A 29 -28.34 -2.08 -12.46
C GLY A 29 -27.90 -3.08 -11.37
N VAL A 30 -27.43 -4.28 -11.74
CA VAL A 30 -26.89 -5.25 -10.75
C VAL A 30 -25.48 -4.84 -10.29
N LEU A 31 -24.61 -4.46 -11.23
CA LEU A 31 -23.28 -3.93 -10.95
C LEU A 31 -23.15 -2.51 -11.50
N ASN A 32 -22.86 -1.56 -10.64
CA ASN A 32 -22.77 -0.16 -10.96
C ASN A 32 -21.39 0.39 -10.54
N VAL A 33 -20.78 1.23 -11.37
CA VAL A 33 -19.53 1.91 -11.03
C VAL A 33 -19.76 3.41 -11.04
N ILE A 34 -19.50 4.07 -9.93
CA ILE A 34 -19.68 5.51 -9.75
C ILE A 34 -18.33 6.14 -9.42
N PRO A 35 -17.62 6.71 -10.41
CA PRO A 35 -16.41 7.51 -10.16
C PRO A 35 -16.76 8.76 -9.34
N GLY A 36 -15.81 9.23 -8.55
CA GLY A 36 -15.96 10.44 -7.74
C GLY A 36 -14.98 10.50 -6.59
N PHE A 37 -15.02 11.60 -5.87
CA PHE A 37 -14.15 11.88 -4.72
C PHE A 37 -14.80 11.44 -3.41
N GLY A 38 -14.35 12.01 -2.29
CA GLY A 38 -14.82 11.68 -0.96
C GLY A 38 -16.30 11.99 -0.72
N ASP A 39 -16.85 13.00 -1.38
CA ASP A 39 -18.26 13.38 -1.35
C ASP A 39 -19.20 12.26 -1.84
N VAL A 40 -18.80 11.56 -2.91
CA VAL A 40 -19.57 10.39 -3.40
C VAL A 40 -19.47 9.23 -2.38
N GLY A 41 -18.31 9.04 -1.75
CA GLY A 41 -18.14 8.05 -0.67
C GLY A 41 -19.03 8.38 0.55
N GLU A 42 -19.09 9.64 0.96
CA GLU A 42 -19.96 10.10 2.03
C GLU A 42 -21.44 9.91 1.69
N ALA A 43 -21.85 10.25 0.46
CA ALA A 43 -23.23 10.07 0.01
C ALA A 43 -23.66 8.59 0.10
N LEU A 44 -22.81 7.64 -0.32
CA LEU A 44 -23.06 6.21 -0.16
C LEU A 44 -23.09 5.79 1.31
N GLY A 45 -22.17 6.28 2.12
CA GLY A 45 -22.08 6.00 3.55
C GLY A 45 -23.33 6.43 4.33
N ARG A 46 -23.95 7.54 3.94
CA ARG A 46 -25.13 8.13 4.58
C ARG A 46 -26.47 7.70 3.97
N HIS A 47 -26.47 7.04 2.81
CA HIS A 47 -27.73 6.73 2.11
C HIS A 47 -28.51 5.65 2.84
N ASN A 48 -29.79 5.88 3.14
CA ASN A 48 -30.62 4.96 3.90
C ASN A 48 -30.95 3.65 3.18
N ASP A 49 -30.89 3.63 1.85
CA ASP A 49 -31.17 2.44 1.03
C ASP A 49 -29.88 1.64 0.70
N VAL A 50 -28.75 2.00 1.31
CA VAL A 50 -27.52 1.20 1.28
C VAL A 50 -27.46 0.36 2.54
N ASP A 51 -27.49 -0.97 2.40
CA ASP A 51 -27.56 -1.93 3.52
C ASP A 51 -26.19 -2.22 4.13
N ALA A 52 -25.12 -2.17 3.31
CA ALA A 52 -23.75 -2.43 3.76
C ALA A 52 -22.73 -1.67 2.92
N VAL A 53 -21.61 -1.29 3.55
CA VAL A 53 -20.44 -0.70 2.88
C VAL A 53 -19.21 -1.52 3.23
N SER A 54 -18.46 -1.94 2.21
CA SER A 54 -17.09 -2.45 2.36
C SER A 54 -16.13 -1.37 1.92
N PHE A 55 -15.23 -0.94 2.82
CA PHE A 55 -14.28 0.13 2.56
C PHE A 55 -12.85 -0.36 2.74
N THR A 56 -12.01 -0.06 1.75
CA THR A 56 -10.55 -0.23 1.84
C THR A 56 -9.89 1.14 1.67
N GLY A 57 -9.06 1.54 2.65
CA GLY A 57 -8.36 2.82 2.58
C GLY A 57 -7.70 3.23 3.91
N SER A 58 -7.68 4.54 4.20
CA SER A 58 -7.06 5.05 5.42
C SER A 58 -7.94 4.85 6.67
N THR A 59 -7.30 4.73 7.83
CA THR A 59 -7.99 4.64 9.12
C THR A 59 -8.91 5.86 9.38
N GLU A 60 -8.47 7.06 8.97
CA GLU A 60 -9.26 8.29 9.11
C GLU A 60 -10.59 8.19 8.34
N VAL A 61 -10.54 7.74 7.08
CA VAL A 61 -11.75 7.58 6.28
C VAL A 61 -12.60 6.41 6.77
N GLY A 62 -11.98 5.32 7.23
CA GLY A 62 -12.70 4.21 7.87
C GLY A 62 -13.52 4.67 9.09
N ALA A 63 -12.94 5.54 9.94
CA ALA A 63 -13.64 6.14 11.07
C ALA A 63 -14.84 6.99 10.62
N LEU A 64 -14.74 7.71 9.48
CA LEU A 64 -15.87 8.45 8.91
C LEU A 64 -17.01 7.52 8.49
N PHE A 65 -16.72 6.37 7.88
CA PHE A 65 -17.77 5.41 7.51
C PHE A 65 -18.50 4.84 8.73
N MET A 66 -17.80 4.56 9.83
CA MET A 66 -18.45 4.20 11.10
C MET A 66 -19.39 5.30 11.58
N LYS A 67 -18.95 6.57 11.51
CA LYS A 67 -19.77 7.73 11.84
C LYS A 67 -21.00 7.84 10.93
N TYR A 68 -20.83 7.72 9.61
CA TYR A 68 -21.93 7.80 8.64
C TYR A 68 -22.98 6.71 8.87
N SER A 69 -22.55 5.49 9.22
CA SER A 69 -23.47 4.42 9.60
C SER A 69 -24.30 4.79 10.83
N GLY A 70 -23.66 5.27 11.90
CA GLY A 70 -24.36 5.68 13.13
C GLY A 70 -25.29 6.86 12.96
N GLU A 71 -25.01 7.76 12.02
CA GLU A 71 -25.82 8.94 11.69
C GLU A 71 -26.90 8.67 10.62
N SER A 72 -27.04 7.41 10.13
CA SER A 72 -28.01 7.05 9.10
C SER A 72 -28.86 5.83 9.53
N ASN A 73 -28.74 4.71 8.82
CA ASN A 73 -29.58 3.52 9.02
C ASN A 73 -28.88 2.39 9.79
N LEU A 74 -27.73 2.64 10.41
CA LEU A 74 -26.92 1.62 11.12
C LEU A 74 -26.45 0.46 10.20
N LYS A 75 -26.16 0.79 8.93
CA LYS A 75 -25.68 -0.20 7.95
C LYS A 75 -24.39 -0.90 8.40
N THR A 76 -24.22 -2.13 7.95
CA THR A 76 -22.99 -2.89 8.21
C THR A 76 -21.79 -2.22 7.52
N ILE A 77 -20.69 -2.02 8.27
CA ILE A 77 -19.44 -1.49 7.75
C ILE A 77 -18.34 -2.54 7.89
N GLY A 78 -17.78 -2.99 6.75
CA GLY A 78 -16.56 -3.76 6.69
C GLY A 78 -15.39 -2.83 6.41
N LEU A 79 -14.31 -2.89 7.20
CA LEU A 79 -13.15 -2.01 7.10
C LEU A 79 -11.87 -2.82 6.85
N GLU A 80 -11.18 -2.49 5.75
CA GLU A 80 -9.82 -2.92 5.45
C GLU A 80 -8.92 -1.69 5.39
N MET A 81 -7.92 -1.62 6.26
CA MET A 81 -7.10 -0.43 6.45
C MET A 81 -5.62 -0.77 6.43
N GLY A 82 -4.79 0.27 6.30
CA GLY A 82 -3.34 0.13 6.30
C GLY A 82 -2.78 -0.44 7.60
N GLY A 83 -1.57 -0.93 7.53
CA GLY A 83 -0.87 -1.52 8.66
C GLY A 83 0.64 -1.37 8.57
N LYS A 84 1.33 -1.95 9.56
CA LYS A 84 2.79 -2.07 9.66
C LYS A 84 3.16 -3.51 9.98
N SER A 85 2.77 -4.43 9.09
CA SER A 85 2.93 -5.87 9.28
C SER A 85 4.40 -6.26 9.51
N PRO A 86 4.70 -7.10 10.51
CA PRO A 86 6.05 -7.58 10.75
C PRO A 86 6.40 -8.78 9.85
N PHE A 87 7.69 -8.88 9.49
CA PHE A 87 8.33 -10.08 8.98
C PHE A 87 9.33 -10.55 10.05
N ILE A 88 9.12 -11.74 10.59
CA ILE A 88 9.87 -12.21 11.78
C ILE A 88 10.80 -13.35 11.37
N VAL A 89 12.10 -13.21 11.67
CA VAL A 89 13.12 -14.22 11.43
C VAL A 89 13.75 -14.64 12.77
N LEU A 90 13.52 -15.87 13.17
CA LEU A 90 14.03 -16.44 14.43
C LEU A 90 15.48 -16.97 14.28
N GLU A 91 16.11 -17.31 15.40
CA GLU A 91 17.54 -17.69 15.46
C GLU A 91 17.89 -18.98 14.73
N ASP A 92 16.92 -19.86 14.52
CA ASP A 92 17.07 -21.16 13.85
C ASP A 92 16.72 -21.11 12.35
N ALA A 93 16.29 -19.94 11.85
CA ALA A 93 15.96 -19.75 10.45
C ALA A 93 17.20 -19.87 9.57
N LYS A 94 17.09 -20.64 8.49
CA LYS A 94 18.11 -20.68 7.44
C LYS A 94 17.92 -19.48 6.52
N ILE A 95 18.94 -18.63 6.43
CA ILE A 95 18.92 -17.43 5.58
C ILE A 95 19.15 -17.81 4.12
N THR A 96 18.15 -18.42 3.50
CA THR A 96 18.16 -18.84 2.10
C THR A 96 17.84 -17.66 1.17
N ASP A 97 18.14 -17.82 -0.12
CA ASP A 97 17.78 -16.81 -1.13
C ASP A 97 16.28 -16.64 -1.24
N ASN A 98 15.48 -17.71 -1.11
CA ASN A 98 14.02 -17.62 -1.12
C ASN A 98 13.48 -16.78 0.05
N LEU A 99 14.01 -16.98 1.28
CA LEU A 99 13.62 -16.17 2.43
C LEU A 99 13.92 -14.69 2.20
N ILE A 100 15.06 -14.38 1.59
CA ILE A 100 15.42 -13.00 1.25
C ILE A 100 14.51 -12.43 0.16
N ASP A 101 14.18 -13.24 -0.86
CA ASP A 101 13.24 -12.82 -1.91
C ASP A 101 11.83 -12.56 -1.34
N ASP A 102 11.36 -13.40 -0.44
CA ASP A 102 10.09 -13.21 0.25
C ASP A 102 10.10 -11.93 1.11
N ALA A 103 11.17 -11.68 1.85
CA ALA A 103 11.33 -10.48 2.66
C ALA A 103 11.30 -9.19 1.80
N ILE A 104 11.97 -9.21 0.65
CA ILE A 104 12.01 -8.07 -0.28
C ILE A 104 10.67 -7.90 -0.99
N ASN A 105 10.11 -8.99 -1.54
CA ASN A 105 8.83 -8.94 -2.25
C ASN A 105 7.70 -8.50 -1.33
N SER A 106 7.65 -9.00 -0.09
CA SER A 106 6.62 -8.60 0.86
C SER A 106 6.71 -7.12 1.29
N ALA A 107 7.91 -6.51 1.24
CA ALA A 107 8.11 -5.12 1.62
C ALA A 107 7.97 -4.14 0.43
N PHE A 108 8.46 -4.51 -0.76
CA PHE A 108 8.60 -3.60 -1.89
C PHE A 108 7.64 -3.88 -3.05
N TRP A 109 6.84 -4.95 -3.00
CA TRP A 109 5.82 -5.19 -4.01
C TRP A 109 4.92 -3.97 -4.17
N ASN A 110 4.63 -3.56 -5.41
CA ASN A 110 3.88 -2.34 -5.73
C ASN A 110 4.47 -1.06 -5.08
N GLY A 111 5.81 -1.00 -4.90
CA GLY A 111 6.48 0.11 -4.21
C GLY A 111 6.15 0.21 -2.72
N GLY A 112 5.72 -0.88 -2.08
CA GLY A 112 5.27 -0.89 -0.68
C GLY A 112 3.87 -0.30 -0.46
N GLN A 113 3.16 0.07 -1.52
CA GLN A 113 1.80 0.62 -1.46
C GLN A 113 0.77 -0.50 -1.31
N ASN A 114 0.87 -1.25 -0.24
CA ASN A 114 0.04 -2.41 0.05
C ASN A 114 -0.26 -2.50 1.56
N CYS A 115 -1.52 -2.75 1.92
CA CYS A 115 -1.95 -2.87 3.31
C CYS A 115 -1.25 -4.01 4.07
N SER A 116 -0.87 -5.08 3.38
CA SER A 116 -0.15 -6.24 3.95
C SER A 116 1.37 -6.17 3.80
N ALA A 117 1.96 -5.04 3.36
CA ALA A 117 3.41 -4.92 3.21
C ALA A 117 4.16 -5.15 4.53
N ASN A 118 5.11 -6.07 4.52
CA ASN A 118 5.93 -6.41 5.70
C ASN A 118 7.08 -5.41 5.87
N MET A 119 6.74 -4.17 6.19
CA MET A 119 7.71 -3.07 6.29
C MET A 119 8.60 -3.15 7.53
N ARG A 120 8.17 -3.85 8.59
CA ARG A 120 8.96 -4.07 9.80
C ARG A 120 9.55 -5.47 9.78
N GLN A 121 10.88 -5.53 9.62
CA GLN A 121 11.61 -6.79 9.63
C GLN A 121 12.27 -6.98 10.99
N ILE A 122 11.76 -7.93 11.78
CA ILE A 122 12.20 -8.25 13.14
C ILE A 122 13.09 -9.47 13.06
N ILE A 123 14.40 -9.24 13.11
CA ILE A 123 15.42 -10.27 12.86
C ILE A 123 16.16 -10.59 14.14
N HIS A 124 16.23 -11.86 14.50
CA HIS A 124 17.00 -12.29 15.66
C HIS A 124 18.49 -11.96 15.49
N SER A 125 19.14 -11.49 16.56
CA SER A 125 20.52 -10.97 16.52
C SER A 125 21.56 -11.94 15.95
N LYS A 126 21.39 -13.25 16.21
CA LYS A 126 22.32 -14.29 15.71
C LYS A 126 22.34 -14.42 14.18
N VAL A 127 21.26 -14.09 13.50
CA VAL A 127 21.14 -14.23 12.02
C VAL A 127 21.07 -12.87 11.32
N LYS A 128 21.09 -11.78 12.09
CA LYS A 128 20.89 -10.42 11.57
C LYS A 128 21.93 -10.02 10.52
N ASP A 129 23.22 -10.26 10.80
CA ASP A 129 24.29 -9.79 9.93
C ASP A 129 24.25 -10.49 8.56
N GLU A 130 24.02 -11.82 8.56
CA GLU A 130 23.84 -12.58 7.31
C GLU A 130 22.61 -12.11 6.54
N PHE A 131 21.49 -11.89 7.24
CA PHE A 131 20.27 -11.41 6.64
C PHE A 131 20.46 -10.02 6.01
N LEU A 132 21.05 -9.07 6.74
CA LEU A 132 21.28 -7.70 6.25
C LEU A 132 22.25 -7.65 5.06
N ASP A 133 23.29 -8.48 5.05
CA ASP A 133 24.22 -8.56 3.91
C ASP A 133 23.48 -9.01 2.64
N LYS A 134 22.68 -10.08 2.72
CA LYS A 134 21.94 -10.62 1.58
C LYS A 134 20.83 -9.67 1.11
N VAL A 135 20.00 -9.14 2.04
CA VAL A 135 18.94 -8.18 1.71
C VAL A 135 19.52 -6.94 1.06
N SER A 136 20.60 -6.37 1.62
CA SER A 136 21.22 -5.16 1.08
C SER A 136 21.71 -5.33 -0.35
N LYS A 137 22.27 -6.49 -0.67
CA LYS A 137 22.70 -6.81 -2.05
C LYS A 137 21.52 -6.86 -3.02
N LYS A 138 20.43 -7.54 -2.65
CA LYS A 138 19.25 -7.67 -3.52
C LYS A 138 18.46 -6.37 -3.65
N VAL A 139 18.28 -5.59 -2.56
CA VAL A 139 17.60 -4.29 -2.61
C VAL A 139 18.32 -3.31 -3.53
N LYS A 140 19.66 -3.29 -3.51
CA LYS A 140 20.48 -2.48 -4.43
C LYS A 140 20.28 -2.83 -5.90
N ALA A 141 19.92 -4.07 -6.20
CA ALA A 141 19.66 -4.53 -7.56
C ALA A 141 18.25 -4.21 -8.07
N LEU A 142 17.34 -3.74 -7.19
CA LEU A 142 15.99 -3.36 -7.60
C LEU A 142 16.02 -2.15 -8.54
N LYS A 143 15.49 -2.34 -9.74
CA LYS A 143 15.36 -1.28 -10.74
C LYS A 143 14.04 -0.56 -10.57
N VAL A 144 14.11 0.73 -10.24
CA VAL A 144 12.95 1.63 -10.20
C VAL A 144 12.84 2.31 -11.57
N GLY A 145 11.67 2.28 -12.20
CA GLY A 145 11.54 2.85 -13.54
C GLY A 145 10.13 2.76 -14.11
N ASP A 146 10.04 2.92 -15.42
CA ASP A 146 8.79 2.83 -16.15
C ASP A 146 8.09 1.47 -15.87
N PRO A 147 6.83 1.47 -15.40
CA PRO A 147 6.09 0.24 -15.12
C PRO A 147 5.78 -0.59 -16.37
N LEU A 148 5.90 -0.02 -17.57
CA LEU A 148 5.75 -0.73 -18.84
C LEU A 148 7.07 -1.35 -19.33
N ASP A 149 8.21 -1.02 -18.73
CA ASP A 149 9.48 -1.68 -18.98
C ASP A 149 9.56 -3.01 -18.19
N PRO A 150 9.59 -4.19 -18.84
CA PRO A 150 9.67 -5.48 -18.17
C PRO A 150 10.89 -5.66 -17.26
N SER A 151 11.92 -4.82 -17.41
CA SER A 151 13.10 -4.84 -16.55
C SER A 151 12.93 -4.04 -15.26
N SER A 152 11.86 -3.25 -15.13
CA SER A 152 11.57 -2.52 -13.90
C SER A 152 10.99 -3.45 -12.83
N ASN A 153 11.52 -3.36 -11.62
CA ASN A 153 11.02 -4.08 -10.44
C ASN A 153 9.99 -3.25 -9.65
N MET A 154 10.15 -1.94 -9.67
CA MET A 154 9.28 -0.99 -8.98
C MET A 154 8.89 0.14 -9.93
N GLY A 155 7.60 0.46 -9.97
CA GLY A 155 7.05 1.59 -10.72
C GLY A 155 6.99 2.88 -9.90
N SER A 156 6.23 3.85 -10.42
CA SER A 156 5.95 5.12 -9.77
C SER A 156 5.01 4.96 -8.58
N MET A 157 5.13 5.83 -7.58
CA MET A 157 4.10 6.05 -6.57
C MET A 157 2.82 6.55 -7.24
N ILE A 158 1.67 6.31 -6.59
CA ILE A 158 0.36 6.67 -7.13
C ILE A 158 0.20 8.19 -7.36
N SER A 159 0.85 9.02 -6.54
CA SER A 159 0.75 10.47 -6.67
C SER A 159 1.96 11.20 -6.08
N LYS A 160 2.13 12.48 -6.48
CA LYS A 160 3.14 13.38 -5.89
C LYS A 160 2.94 13.54 -4.38
N LYS A 161 1.69 13.62 -3.93
CA LYS A 161 1.34 13.75 -2.51
C LYS A 161 1.81 12.52 -1.73
N HIS A 162 1.59 11.32 -2.28
CA HIS A 162 2.02 10.09 -1.62
C HIS A 162 3.54 9.95 -1.59
N LEU A 163 4.24 10.30 -2.68
CA LEU A 163 5.71 10.36 -2.67
C LEU A 163 6.23 11.30 -1.59
N ALA A 164 5.67 12.50 -1.47
CA ALA A 164 6.06 13.46 -0.43
C ALA A 164 5.83 12.93 1.00
N THR A 165 4.76 12.14 1.20
CA THR A 165 4.51 11.47 2.49
C THR A 165 5.59 10.43 2.79
N VAL A 166 5.95 9.60 1.81
CA VAL A 166 7.01 8.58 1.94
C VAL A 166 8.35 9.25 2.24
N ASP A 167 8.73 10.27 1.46
CA ASP A 167 9.96 11.03 1.66
C ASP A 167 10.01 11.71 3.04
N GLY A 168 8.88 12.22 3.51
CA GLY A 168 8.75 12.81 4.85
C GLY A 168 9.03 11.79 5.96
N PHE A 169 8.54 10.55 5.84
CA PHE A 169 8.85 9.50 6.80
C PHE A 169 10.30 9.03 6.71
N ILE A 170 10.88 8.98 5.51
CA ILE A 170 12.31 8.67 5.34
C ILE A 170 13.16 9.75 6.02
N GLN A 171 12.87 11.03 5.79
CA GLN A 171 13.59 12.13 6.43
C GLN A 171 13.43 12.09 7.94
N LYS A 172 12.22 11.84 8.44
CA LYS A 172 11.97 11.68 9.88
C LYS A 172 12.82 10.57 10.49
N GLY A 173 12.92 9.40 9.85
CA GLY A 173 13.80 8.33 10.30
C GLY A 173 15.27 8.74 10.39
N ILE A 174 15.76 9.52 9.42
CA ILE A 174 17.13 10.09 9.43
C ILE A 174 17.31 11.06 10.60
N ASP A 175 16.37 11.99 10.80
CA ASP A 175 16.41 13.01 11.84
C ASP A 175 16.33 12.41 13.25
N GLU A 176 15.60 11.30 13.42
CA GLU A 176 15.52 10.54 14.68
C GLU A 176 16.76 9.65 14.93
N GLY A 177 17.70 9.59 13.99
CA GLY A 177 18.97 8.90 14.12
C GLY A 177 18.93 7.40 13.75
N ALA A 178 17.94 6.95 12.99
CA ALA A 178 17.95 5.62 12.40
C ALA A 178 19.12 5.49 11.39
N LYS A 179 19.76 4.33 11.36
CA LYS A 179 20.87 4.09 10.44
C LYS A 179 20.34 3.79 9.04
N LEU A 180 20.45 4.74 8.12
CA LEU A 180 20.16 4.51 6.71
C LEU A 180 21.21 3.56 6.10
N LEU A 181 20.80 2.38 5.65
CA LEU A 181 21.68 1.41 5.00
C LEU A 181 21.67 1.58 3.48
N PHE A 182 20.53 1.95 2.91
CA PHE A 182 20.32 2.11 1.48
C PHE A 182 19.12 3.02 1.19
N GLY A 183 19.09 3.65 0.00
CA GLY A 183 17.99 4.49 -0.46
C GLY A 183 18.09 5.92 0.05
N GLY A 184 17.03 6.39 0.70
CA GLY A 184 16.90 7.77 1.17
C GLY A 184 15.84 8.55 0.40
N VAL A 185 15.73 9.84 0.69
CA VAL A 185 14.77 10.75 0.06
C VAL A 185 14.90 10.74 -1.47
N SER A 186 13.78 10.81 -2.14
CA SER A 186 13.70 10.70 -3.60
C SER A 186 14.32 11.90 -4.31
N GLU A 187 14.87 11.67 -5.48
CA GLU A 187 15.28 12.74 -6.39
C GLU A 187 14.09 13.25 -7.19
N LYS A 188 14.11 14.53 -7.54
CA LYS A 188 13.07 15.09 -8.42
C LYS A 188 13.12 14.43 -9.79
N SER A 189 11.98 13.95 -10.27
CA SER A 189 11.79 13.40 -11.60
C SER A 189 10.65 14.12 -12.31
N GLU A 190 10.83 14.43 -13.60
CA GLU A 190 9.78 14.97 -14.46
C GLU A 190 8.90 13.86 -15.06
N LYS A 191 9.34 12.59 -14.99
CA LYS A 191 8.70 11.46 -15.66
C LYS A 191 7.81 10.60 -14.75
N GLY A 192 7.71 10.93 -13.45
CA GLY A 192 6.90 10.17 -12.51
C GLY A 192 7.32 10.40 -11.07
N PHE A 193 6.64 9.73 -10.13
CA PHE A 193 6.81 9.91 -8.70
C PHE A 193 7.59 8.71 -8.11
N PHE A 194 8.86 8.61 -8.41
CA PHE A 194 9.68 7.44 -8.09
C PHE A 194 10.31 7.56 -6.71
N ALA A 195 9.94 6.63 -5.80
CA ALA A 195 10.60 6.45 -4.52
C ALA A 195 11.77 5.47 -4.64
N LYS A 196 12.88 5.75 -3.96
CA LYS A 196 13.99 4.80 -3.85
C LYS A 196 13.62 3.69 -2.85
N PRO A 197 13.89 2.41 -3.14
CA PRO A 197 13.86 1.38 -2.10
C PRO A 197 14.72 1.83 -0.93
N THR A 198 14.16 1.88 0.27
CA THR A 198 14.86 2.46 1.43
C THR A 198 14.89 1.45 2.56
N LEU A 199 16.07 1.27 3.15
CA LEU A 199 16.31 0.34 4.25
C LEU A 199 17.00 1.05 5.42
N PHE A 200 16.40 0.96 6.60
CA PHE A 200 16.96 1.42 7.85
C PHE A 200 17.33 0.27 8.78
N ASP A 201 18.29 0.51 9.64
CA ASP A 201 18.68 -0.34 10.77
C ASP A 201 18.79 0.48 12.05
N ASN A 202 18.97 -0.18 13.18
CA ASN A 202 19.09 0.42 14.52
C ASN A 202 17.87 1.29 14.90
N LEU A 203 16.68 0.85 14.53
CA LEU A 203 15.44 1.48 14.93
C LEU A 203 15.17 1.28 16.42
N LYS A 204 14.64 2.29 17.08
CA LYS A 204 14.17 2.24 18.47
C LYS A 204 12.65 2.14 18.48
N GLU A 205 12.09 1.61 19.57
CA GLU A 205 10.63 1.41 19.69
C GLU A 205 9.81 2.71 19.59
N ASN A 206 10.42 3.84 19.88
CA ASN A 206 9.77 5.16 19.87
C ASN A 206 9.96 5.95 18.56
N MET A 207 10.54 5.34 17.52
CA MET A 207 10.72 5.92 16.19
C MET A 207 9.53 5.66 15.27
#